data_a0514905a441b4de25049c89e73e25d3
#
_entry.id   a0514905a441b4de25049c89e73e25d3
#
_cell.length_a   1.000
_cell.length_b   1.000
_cell.length_c   1.000
_cell.angle_alpha   90.00
_cell.angle_beta   90.00
_cell.angle_gamma   90.00
#
_symmetry.space_group_name_H-M   'P 1'
#
loop_
_entity.id
_entity.type
_entity.pdbx_description
1 polymer ?
#
loop_
_entity_poly.entity_id
_entity_poly.type
_entity_poly.pdbx_seq_one_letter_code
_entity_poly.pdbx_strand_id
1 'polypeptide(L)'
;FKLLDRTRQRALTDEYAHDMSGLVDEDTAPAIGNQYGAQYLLMGSIIGVTTRRSETTVVGAGTKRAQVTATVSLRLVDTETGEVVLAATGRSRKNNTLVKAPLGLIRIGTEQVDKEQVNEALEDAIHEAVDGPRGLLARMDGKAKSKR
;
A
#
# COMPACT_ATOMS: atom_id res chain seq x y z
N PHE A 1 -18.90 6.56 -9.39
CA PHE A 1 -18.67 6.44 -7.94
C PHE A 1 -18.65 7.81 -7.29
N LYS A 2 -19.35 7.96 -6.16
CA LYS A 2 -19.23 9.11 -5.28
C LYS A 2 -18.33 8.70 -4.11
N LEU A 3 -17.11 9.20 -4.07
CA LEU A 3 -16.18 8.95 -2.98
C LEU A 3 -16.55 9.83 -1.79
N LEU A 4 -16.76 9.22 -0.63
CA LEU A 4 -16.93 9.91 0.65
C LEU A 4 -15.57 9.98 1.33
N ASP A 5 -14.98 11.17 1.38
CA ASP A 5 -13.69 11.38 2.01
C ASP A 5 -13.85 11.52 3.53
N ARG A 6 -13.19 10.65 4.26
CA ARG A 6 -13.18 10.63 5.73
C ARG A 6 -12.54 11.88 6.35
N THR A 7 -11.72 12.60 5.59
CA THR A 7 -11.02 13.79 6.09
C THR A 7 -11.98 14.95 6.39
N ARG A 8 -13.09 15.05 5.67
CA ARG A 8 -14.14 16.06 5.93
C ARG A 8 -15.02 15.74 7.15
N GLN A 9 -14.95 14.53 7.65
CA GLN A 9 -15.78 14.06 8.77
C GLN A 9 -15.03 14.07 10.11
N ARG A 10 -13.75 14.44 10.13
CA ARG A 10 -12.95 14.55 11.37
C ARG A 10 -13.56 15.47 12.42
N ALA A 11 -14.28 16.51 12.00
CA ALA A 11 -14.97 17.41 12.94
C ALA A 11 -16.11 16.76 13.72
N LEU A 12 -16.65 15.63 13.25
CA LEU A 12 -17.70 14.87 13.94
C LEU A 12 -17.14 13.61 14.65
N THR A 13 -15.92 13.21 14.33
CA THR A 13 -15.31 11.97 14.83
C THR A 13 -14.44 12.15 16.06
N ASP A 14 -14.07 13.37 16.44
CA ASP A 14 -13.27 13.59 17.66
C ASP A 14 -14.00 13.16 18.94
N GLU A 15 -15.32 13.09 18.90
CA GLU A 15 -16.13 12.61 20.00
C GLU A 15 -16.24 11.07 20.08
N TYR A 16 -16.02 10.39 18.94
CA TYR A 16 -16.05 8.92 18.84
C TYR A 16 -14.66 8.29 18.66
N ALA A 17 -13.60 9.09 18.59
CA ALA A 17 -12.23 8.63 18.32
C ALA A 17 -11.61 7.78 19.43
N HIS A 18 -12.23 7.71 20.60
CA HIS A 18 -11.72 6.91 21.72
C HIS A 18 -12.01 5.41 21.57
N ASP A 19 -13.02 5.02 20.79
CA ASP A 19 -13.41 3.61 20.61
C ASP A 19 -12.94 2.98 19.31
N MET A 20 -12.40 3.77 18.36
CA MET A 20 -11.99 3.27 17.04
C MET A 20 -10.48 3.32 16.87
N SER A 21 -9.72 2.73 17.77
CA SER A 21 -8.28 2.52 17.63
C SER A 21 -7.97 1.47 16.54
N GLY A 22 -8.13 1.86 15.28
CA GLY A 22 -7.44 1.23 14.15
C GLY A 22 -7.94 -0.13 13.66
N LEU A 23 -8.91 -0.76 14.30
CA LEU A 23 -9.40 -2.10 13.97
C LEU A 23 -10.83 -2.04 13.42
N VAL A 24 -10.97 -1.55 12.20
CA VAL A 24 -12.17 -1.85 11.40
C VAL A 24 -11.94 -3.21 10.77
N ASP A 25 -12.63 -4.22 11.26
CA ASP A 25 -12.69 -5.53 10.64
C ASP A 25 -13.93 -5.67 9.72
N GLU A 26 -14.06 -6.80 9.07
CA GLU A 26 -15.16 -7.06 8.14
C GLU A 26 -16.51 -7.09 8.86
N ASP A 27 -16.54 -7.45 10.14
CA ASP A 27 -17.77 -7.53 10.95
C ASP A 27 -18.30 -6.14 11.34
N THR A 28 -17.46 -5.13 11.43
CA THR A 28 -17.86 -3.74 11.76
C THR A 28 -18.18 -2.89 10.52
N ALA A 29 -17.82 -3.35 9.32
CA ALA A 29 -18.05 -2.65 8.06
C ALA A 29 -19.53 -2.28 7.82
N PRO A 30 -20.54 -3.15 8.11
CA PRO A 30 -21.96 -2.80 7.97
C PRO A 30 -22.38 -1.64 8.85
N ALA A 31 -21.95 -1.62 10.11
CA ALA A 31 -22.31 -0.54 11.04
C ALA A 31 -21.77 0.82 10.57
N ILE A 32 -20.52 0.84 10.11
CA ILE A 32 -19.87 2.03 9.56
C ILE A 32 -20.55 2.49 8.27
N GLY A 33 -20.84 1.56 7.35
CA GLY A 33 -21.51 1.87 6.10
C GLY A 33 -22.88 2.49 6.28
N ASN A 34 -23.68 1.92 7.17
CA ASN A 34 -25.01 2.44 7.51
C ASN A 34 -24.94 3.83 8.11
N GLN A 35 -23.97 4.10 8.99
CA GLN A 35 -23.79 5.41 9.61
C GLN A 35 -23.48 6.51 8.59
N TYR A 36 -22.74 6.18 7.52
CA TYR A 36 -22.31 7.12 6.50
C TYR A 36 -23.12 7.05 5.20
N GLY A 37 -24.07 6.15 5.08
CA GLY A 37 -24.82 5.90 3.85
C GLY A 37 -23.94 5.44 2.69
N ALA A 38 -22.83 4.75 2.99
CA ALA A 38 -21.91 4.23 2.00
C ALA A 38 -22.30 2.79 1.64
N GLN A 39 -22.39 2.48 0.34
CA GLN A 39 -22.68 1.11 -0.12
C GLN A 39 -21.46 0.19 0.01
N TYR A 40 -20.27 0.76 -0.09
CA TYR A 40 -19.02 0.01 -0.04
C TYR A 40 -18.02 0.72 0.87
N LEU A 41 -17.26 -0.07 1.62
CA LEU A 41 -16.13 0.38 2.42
C LEU A 41 -14.83 -0.15 1.82
N LEU A 42 -13.89 0.75 1.53
CA LEU A 42 -12.54 0.37 1.11
C LEU A 42 -11.66 0.27 2.34
N MET A 43 -11.16 -0.94 2.60
CA MET A 43 -10.23 -1.26 3.67
C MET A 43 -8.84 -1.55 3.11
N GLY A 44 -7.80 -1.02 3.77
CA GLY A 44 -6.41 -1.25 3.39
C GLY A 44 -5.58 -1.73 4.57
N SER A 45 -4.67 -2.66 4.30
CA SER A 45 -3.69 -3.13 5.29
C SER A 45 -2.31 -3.26 4.68
N ILE A 46 -1.28 -2.89 5.44
CA ILE A 46 0.12 -3.13 5.09
C ILE A 46 0.46 -4.56 5.51
N ILE A 47 0.67 -5.45 4.52
CA ILE A 47 1.05 -6.84 4.79
C ILE A 47 2.49 -6.91 5.29
N GLY A 48 3.37 -6.07 4.74
CA GLY A 48 4.74 -6.00 5.21
C GLY A 48 5.62 -5.05 4.41
N VAL A 49 6.68 -4.62 5.08
CA VAL A 49 7.79 -3.87 4.48
C VAL A 49 9.07 -4.63 4.80
N THR A 50 9.80 -4.99 3.77
CA THR A 50 11.04 -5.79 3.91
C THR A 50 12.19 -5.04 3.27
N THR A 51 13.32 -4.95 3.98
CA THR A 51 14.57 -4.43 3.45
C THR A 51 15.58 -5.55 3.28
N ARG A 52 16.16 -5.66 2.09
CA ARG A 52 17.28 -6.57 1.80
C ARG A 52 18.51 -5.76 1.40
N ARG A 53 19.67 -6.16 1.92
CA ARG A 53 20.97 -5.59 1.54
C ARG A 53 21.84 -6.68 0.93
N SER A 54 22.56 -6.32 -0.14
CA SER A 54 23.55 -7.19 -0.75
C SER A 54 24.81 -6.38 -1.06
N GLU A 55 25.96 -6.99 -0.87
CA GLU A 55 27.26 -6.41 -1.18
C GLU A 55 28.05 -7.39 -2.07
N THR A 56 28.65 -6.86 -3.12
CA THR A 56 29.55 -7.61 -4.00
C THR A 56 30.84 -6.82 -4.13
N THR A 57 31.97 -7.44 -3.79
CA THR A 57 33.29 -6.81 -3.87
C THR A 57 34.20 -7.68 -4.72
N VAL A 58 34.85 -7.07 -5.72
CA VAL A 58 35.84 -7.73 -6.59
C VAL A 58 37.04 -6.80 -6.70
N VAL A 59 38.20 -7.27 -6.26
CA VAL A 59 39.53 -6.60 -6.43
C VAL A 59 39.48 -5.07 -6.13
N GLY A 60 39.02 -4.69 -4.94
CA GLY A 60 39.00 -3.29 -4.51
C GLY A 60 37.85 -2.42 -5.04
N ALA A 61 37.03 -2.93 -5.97
CA ALA A 61 35.78 -2.32 -6.39
C ALA A 61 34.59 -3.06 -5.77
N GLY A 62 33.52 -2.34 -5.45
CA GLY A 62 32.36 -2.94 -4.81
C GLY A 62 31.05 -2.26 -5.16
N THR A 63 29.99 -3.06 -5.15
CA THR A 63 28.62 -2.57 -5.29
C THR A 63 27.83 -3.00 -4.07
N LYS A 64 27.22 -2.05 -3.39
CA LYS A 64 26.25 -2.30 -2.32
C LYS A 64 24.86 -1.95 -2.82
N ARG A 65 23.93 -2.82 -2.60
CA ARG A 65 22.51 -2.62 -2.97
C ARG A 65 21.64 -2.77 -1.74
N ALA A 66 20.74 -1.83 -1.56
CA ALA A 66 19.63 -1.94 -0.62
C ALA A 66 18.32 -1.97 -1.41
N GLN A 67 17.45 -2.90 -1.07
CA GLN A 67 16.16 -3.07 -1.72
C GLN A 67 15.08 -2.99 -0.65
N VAL A 68 14.11 -2.10 -0.85
CA VAL A 68 12.87 -2.04 -0.07
C VAL A 68 11.76 -2.68 -0.87
N THR A 69 11.02 -3.57 -0.26
CA THR A 69 9.80 -4.16 -0.82
C THR A 69 8.65 -3.86 0.11
N ALA A 70 7.61 -3.20 -0.40
CA ALA A 70 6.36 -2.99 0.31
C ALA A 70 5.25 -3.83 -0.32
N THR A 71 4.35 -4.35 0.51
CA THR A 71 3.18 -5.11 0.08
C THR A 71 1.96 -4.62 0.83
N VAL A 72 0.91 -4.26 0.09
CA VAL A 72 -0.35 -3.72 0.60
C VAL A 72 -1.50 -4.58 0.10
N SER A 73 -2.48 -4.83 0.95
CA SER A 73 -3.75 -5.46 0.58
C SER A 73 -4.87 -4.43 0.65
N LEU A 74 -5.73 -4.40 -0.36
CA LEU A 74 -6.95 -3.62 -0.41
C LEU A 74 -8.15 -4.54 -0.55
N ARG A 75 -9.23 -4.25 0.19
CA ARG A 75 -10.50 -4.99 0.13
C ARG A 75 -11.64 -4.00 0.01
N LEU A 76 -12.57 -4.30 -0.86
CA LEU A 76 -13.83 -3.58 -1.00
C LEU A 76 -14.92 -4.44 -0.38
N VAL A 77 -15.51 -3.95 0.72
CA VAL A 77 -16.54 -4.65 1.49
C VAL A 77 -17.89 -4.01 1.20
N ASP A 78 -18.89 -4.82 0.92
CA ASP A 78 -20.28 -4.41 0.84
C ASP A 78 -20.80 -4.14 2.25
N THR A 79 -21.33 -2.95 2.48
CA THR A 79 -21.76 -2.52 3.83
C THR A 79 -23.15 -3.06 4.21
N GLU A 80 -23.90 -3.61 3.27
CA GLU A 80 -25.19 -4.23 3.54
C GLU A 80 -25.02 -5.68 4.01
N THR A 81 -24.11 -6.42 3.34
CA THR A 81 -23.92 -7.86 3.59
C THR A 81 -22.70 -8.18 4.43
N GLY A 82 -21.74 -7.25 4.56
CA GLY A 82 -20.44 -7.51 5.19
C GLY A 82 -19.47 -8.33 4.32
N GLU A 83 -19.85 -8.66 3.09
CA GLU A 83 -19.05 -9.52 2.22
C GLU A 83 -17.93 -8.74 1.49
N VAL A 84 -16.77 -9.38 1.36
CA VAL A 84 -15.68 -8.86 0.51
C VAL A 84 -16.03 -9.03 -0.96
N VAL A 85 -16.40 -7.94 -1.61
CA VAL A 85 -16.80 -7.95 -3.03
C VAL A 85 -15.61 -8.05 -3.96
N LEU A 86 -14.52 -7.35 -3.62
CA LEU A 86 -13.25 -7.33 -4.36
C LEU A 86 -12.08 -7.25 -3.39
N ALA A 87 -10.98 -7.91 -3.76
CA ALA A 87 -9.71 -7.77 -3.08
C ALA A 87 -8.58 -7.64 -4.10
N ALA A 88 -7.58 -6.82 -3.79
CA ALA A 88 -6.38 -6.66 -4.60
C ALA A 88 -5.17 -6.54 -3.70
N THR A 89 -4.02 -6.96 -4.21
CA THR A 89 -2.73 -6.84 -3.53
C THR A 89 -1.77 -6.11 -4.46
N GLY A 90 -1.20 -5.02 -3.98
CA GLY A 90 -0.13 -4.30 -4.64
C GLY A 90 1.20 -4.59 -4.00
N ARG A 91 2.24 -4.64 -4.81
CA ARG A 91 3.61 -4.86 -4.38
C ARG A 91 4.55 -3.94 -5.13
N SER A 92 5.31 -3.15 -4.40
CA SER A 92 6.36 -2.29 -4.94
C SER A 92 7.73 -2.72 -4.48
N ARG A 93 8.74 -2.35 -5.28
CA ARG A 93 10.13 -2.65 -5.00
C ARG A 93 11.01 -1.48 -5.41
N LYS A 94 11.65 -0.84 -4.45
CA LYS A 94 12.63 0.24 -4.64
C LYS A 94 14.05 -0.28 -4.41
N ASN A 95 14.98 0.14 -5.25
CA ASN A 95 16.38 -0.29 -5.17
C ASN A 95 17.30 0.92 -5.05
N ASN A 96 18.19 0.88 -4.06
CA ASN A 96 19.31 1.80 -3.93
C ASN A 96 20.60 1.08 -4.25
N THR A 97 21.49 1.73 -4.97
CA THR A 97 22.78 1.17 -5.34
C THR A 97 23.88 2.17 -5.03
N LEU A 98 24.87 1.73 -4.26
CA LEU A 98 26.13 2.41 -4.04
C LEU A 98 27.23 1.69 -4.82
N VAL A 99 27.91 2.40 -5.69
CA VAL A 99 29.07 1.89 -6.43
C VAL A 99 30.32 2.52 -5.85
N LYS A 100 31.31 1.69 -5.47
CA LYS A 100 32.64 2.10 -5.05
C LYS A 100 33.64 1.74 -6.15
N ALA A 101 34.36 2.75 -6.64
CA ALA A 101 35.46 2.53 -7.59
C ALA A 101 36.69 1.93 -6.89
N PRO A 102 37.61 1.26 -7.63
CA PRO A 102 38.90 0.84 -7.13
C PRO A 102 39.61 2.03 -6.46
N LEU A 103 40.35 1.77 -5.39
CA LEU A 103 41.08 2.78 -4.60
C LEU A 103 40.21 3.76 -3.80
N GLY A 104 38.91 3.59 -3.76
CA GLY A 104 38.02 4.43 -2.93
C GLY A 104 37.87 5.88 -3.40
N LEU A 105 38.36 6.22 -4.59
CA LEU A 105 38.39 7.59 -5.11
C LEU A 105 37.01 8.14 -5.48
N ILE A 106 36.05 7.27 -5.80
CA ILE A 106 34.70 7.69 -6.20
C ILE A 106 33.67 6.83 -5.50
N ARG A 107 32.66 7.48 -4.88
CA ARG A 107 31.45 6.85 -4.36
C ARG A 107 30.25 7.49 -5.04
N ILE A 108 29.43 6.70 -5.70
CA ILE A 108 28.23 7.17 -6.39
C ILE A 108 27.02 6.42 -5.83
N GLY A 109 26.01 7.15 -5.36
CA GLY A 109 24.79 6.59 -4.81
C GLY A 109 24.78 6.44 -3.30
N THR A 110 23.71 5.85 -2.75
CA THR A 110 23.52 5.57 -1.33
C THR A 110 23.08 4.13 -1.11
N GLU A 111 23.51 3.53 0.01
CA GLU A 111 23.04 2.23 0.48
C GLU A 111 22.01 2.35 1.61
N GLN A 112 21.77 3.58 2.08
CA GLN A 112 20.84 3.82 3.17
C GLN A 112 19.41 3.74 2.66
N VAL A 113 18.58 3.06 3.43
CA VAL A 113 17.13 3.08 3.29
C VAL A 113 16.61 4.09 4.30
N ASP A 114 16.09 5.18 3.82
CA ASP A 114 15.46 6.21 4.63
C ASP A 114 13.93 6.04 4.68
N LYS A 115 13.28 6.87 5.47
CA LYS A 115 11.82 6.86 5.61
C LYS A 115 11.11 7.23 4.30
N GLU A 116 11.73 8.09 3.49
CA GLU A 116 11.19 8.55 2.23
C GLU A 116 11.05 7.39 1.24
N GLN A 117 12.06 6.53 1.12
CA GLN A 117 12.02 5.34 0.27
C GLN A 117 11.00 4.31 0.72
N VAL A 118 10.79 4.17 2.02
CA VAL A 118 9.74 3.31 2.56
C VAL A 118 8.36 3.87 2.18
N ASN A 119 8.17 5.19 2.31
CA ASN A 119 6.92 5.84 1.93
C ASN A 119 6.66 5.74 0.43
N GLU A 120 7.66 6.02 -0.41
CA GLU A 120 7.53 5.84 -1.86
C GLU A 120 7.20 4.38 -2.25
N ALA A 121 7.81 3.40 -1.58
CA ALA A 121 7.50 2.01 -1.83
C ALA A 121 6.06 1.65 -1.43
N LEU A 122 5.56 2.23 -0.34
CA LEU A 122 4.17 2.06 0.09
C LEU A 122 3.19 2.73 -0.88
N GLU A 123 3.47 3.95 -1.32
CA GLU A 123 2.66 4.67 -2.30
C GLU A 123 2.55 3.89 -3.61
N ASP A 124 3.68 3.43 -4.15
CA ASP A 124 3.68 2.61 -5.37
C ASP A 124 2.92 1.29 -5.17
N ALA A 125 3.02 0.67 -4.00
CA ALA A 125 2.27 -0.55 -3.70
C ALA A 125 0.76 -0.29 -3.63
N ILE A 126 0.33 0.86 -3.10
CA ILE A 126 -1.07 1.28 -3.10
C ILE A 126 -1.54 1.54 -4.54
N HIS A 127 -0.76 2.28 -5.34
CA HIS A 127 -1.07 2.51 -6.75
C HIS A 127 -1.22 1.20 -7.52
N GLU A 128 -0.30 0.25 -7.33
CA GLU A 128 -0.39 -1.07 -7.97
C GLU A 128 -1.65 -1.84 -7.52
N ALA A 129 -2.05 -1.73 -6.24
CA ALA A 129 -3.26 -2.37 -5.73
C ALA A 129 -4.54 -1.72 -6.28
N VAL A 130 -4.53 -0.43 -6.60
CA VAL A 130 -5.69 0.30 -7.16
C VAL A 130 -5.73 0.19 -8.68
N ASP A 131 -4.67 0.66 -9.35
CA ASP A 131 -4.61 0.90 -10.79
C ASP A 131 -3.83 -0.17 -11.57
N GLY A 132 -3.11 -1.05 -10.87
CA GLY A 132 -2.31 -2.08 -11.49
C GLY A 132 -3.13 -3.07 -12.34
N PRO A 133 -2.48 -3.89 -13.18
CA PRO A 133 -3.15 -4.84 -14.07
C PRO A 133 -4.05 -5.85 -13.35
N ARG A 134 -3.81 -6.07 -12.06
CA ARG A 134 -4.61 -6.92 -11.17
C ARG A 134 -5.20 -6.13 -10.01
N GLY A 135 -5.19 -4.80 -10.11
CA GLY A 135 -5.72 -3.88 -9.12
C GLY A 135 -7.25 -3.90 -9.03
N LEU A 136 -7.77 -3.13 -8.08
CA LEU A 136 -9.21 -3.06 -7.84
C LEU A 136 -9.96 -2.57 -9.08
N LEU A 137 -9.49 -1.54 -9.78
CA LEU A 137 -10.16 -0.96 -10.95
C LEU A 137 -10.26 -1.98 -12.09
N ALA A 138 -9.16 -2.69 -12.41
CA ALA A 138 -9.17 -3.71 -13.45
C ALA A 138 -10.15 -4.85 -13.15
N ARG A 139 -10.30 -5.22 -11.87
CA ARG A 139 -11.24 -6.26 -11.43
C ARG A 139 -12.68 -5.78 -11.44
N MET A 140 -12.93 -4.50 -11.17
CA MET A 140 -14.25 -3.89 -11.27
C MET A 140 -14.74 -3.89 -12.72
N ASP A 141 -13.90 -3.50 -13.67
CA ASP A 141 -14.21 -3.50 -15.09
C ASP A 141 -14.45 -4.92 -15.62
N GLY A 142 -13.68 -5.89 -15.15
CA GLY A 142 -13.87 -7.30 -15.49
C GLY A 142 -15.21 -7.86 -15.00
N LYS A 143 -15.65 -7.53 -13.78
CA LYS A 143 -16.97 -7.91 -13.26
C LYS A 143 -18.12 -7.22 -14.00
N ALA A 144 -17.95 -5.98 -14.43
CA ALA A 144 -18.97 -5.26 -15.21
C ALA A 144 -19.21 -5.90 -16.58
N LYS A 145 -18.14 -6.41 -17.23
CA LYS A 145 -18.24 -7.11 -18.52
C LYS A 145 -18.83 -8.53 -18.42
N SER A 146 -18.67 -9.20 -17.28
CA SER A 146 -19.20 -10.56 -17.07
C SER A 146 -20.71 -10.61 -16.76
N LYS A 147 -21.32 -9.48 -16.44
CA LYS A 147 -22.77 -9.37 -16.13
C LYS A 147 -23.62 -8.92 -17.32
N ARG A 148 -23.04 -8.76 -18.52
CA ARG A 148 -23.74 -8.53 -19.78
C ARG A 148 -23.72 -9.79 -20.65
#